data_e817a20966dbed6bdcfd083ade1fefd5
#
_entry.id   e817a20966dbed6bdcfd083ade1fefd5
#
_cell.length_a   1.000
_cell.length_b   1.000
_cell.length_c   1.000
_cell.angle_alpha   90.00
_cell.angle_beta   90.00
_cell.angle_gamma   90.00
#
_symmetry.space_group_name_H-M   'P 1'
#
loop_
_entity.id
_entity.type
_entity.pdbx_description
1 polymer ?
#
loop_
_entity_poly.entity_id
_entity_poly.type
_entity_poly.pdbx_seq_one_letter_code
_entity_poly.pdbx_strand_id
1 'polypeptide(L)'
;GINVPKSYPKYLDSDCYMTLYNEACRNDGLSPKYSASDIYNTAMGTNPYRYPNIDFYSSDYLKKAYYNADVTGEVYGGNDRTHYYLNFGMDYSNDLLKYGESKNAYNMRFNVRGNVDMTLASWLRATTNAAVVFTNQYAGRGNFWGTASTLRPNWFAPLLPIDMMDTSVAQIQEYITNSNHLIDGKY
;
A
#
# COMPACT_ATOMS: atom_id res chain seq x y z
N GLY A 1 -11.59 6.90 13.00
CA GLY A 1 -11.85 7.69 11.78
C GLY A 1 -12.05 6.82 10.56
N ILE A 2 -12.81 7.33 9.61
CA ILE A 2 -12.99 6.75 8.28
C ILE A 2 -12.45 7.75 7.27
N ASN A 3 -11.51 7.32 6.45
CA ASN A 3 -10.90 8.17 5.44
C ASN A 3 -11.37 7.72 4.06
N VAL A 4 -11.95 8.65 3.31
CA VAL A 4 -12.42 8.43 1.95
C VAL A 4 -11.59 9.29 1.01
N PRO A 5 -10.87 8.71 0.05
CA PRO A 5 -10.15 9.48 -0.95
C PRO A 5 -11.12 10.35 -1.75
N LYS A 6 -10.78 11.62 -1.93
CA LYS A 6 -11.63 12.57 -2.69
C LYS A 6 -11.54 12.35 -4.19
N SER A 7 -10.37 12.02 -4.68
CA SER A 7 -10.10 11.80 -6.10
C SER A 7 -8.82 10.99 -6.27
N TYR A 8 -8.72 10.35 -7.40
CA TYR A 8 -7.50 9.68 -7.86
C TYR A 8 -7.02 10.31 -9.16
N PRO A 9 -5.73 10.19 -9.47
CA PRO A 9 -5.22 10.48 -10.80
C PRO A 9 -5.99 9.69 -11.85
N LYS A 10 -6.26 10.30 -12.99
CA LYS A 10 -6.85 9.61 -14.14
C LYS A 10 -5.75 9.19 -15.07
N TYR A 11 -5.70 7.91 -15.40
CA TYR A 11 -4.86 7.41 -16.47
C TYR A 11 -5.51 7.65 -17.83
N LEU A 12 -4.66 7.74 -18.84
CA LEU A 12 -5.10 7.52 -20.21
C LEU A 12 -5.40 6.04 -20.38
N ASP A 13 -6.40 5.73 -21.18
CA ASP A 13 -6.62 4.36 -21.67
C ASP A 13 -5.41 3.92 -22.53
N SER A 14 -5.18 2.61 -22.55
CA SER A 14 -4.00 2.04 -23.20
C SER A 14 -3.89 2.36 -24.67
N ASP A 15 -5.01 2.36 -25.39
CA ASP A 15 -5.08 2.71 -26.81
C ASP A 15 -4.72 4.18 -27.05
N CYS A 16 -5.24 5.08 -26.20
CA CYS A 16 -4.87 6.50 -26.23
C CYS A 16 -3.40 6.70 -25.91
N TYR A 17 -2.88 6.03 -24.89
CA TYR A 17 -1.47 6.07 -24.53
C TYR A 17 -0.57 5.62 -25.69
N MET A 18 -0.89 4.47 -26.30
CA MET A 18 -0.10 3.92 -27.40
C MET A 18 -0.14 4.82 -28.64
N THR A 19 -1.28 5.44 -28.91
CA THR A 19 -1.46 6.40 -30.02
C THR A 19 -0.59 7.63 -29.81
N LEU A 20 -0.65 8.25 -28.64
CA LEU A 20 0.16 9.43 -28.30
C LEU A 20 1.66 9.10 -28.28
N TYR A 21 2.02 7.91 -27.81
CA TYR A 21 3.41 7.48 -27.84
C TYR A 21 3.95 7.33 -29.26
N ASN A 22 3.15 6.75 -30.16
CA ASN A 22 3.51 6.67 -31.57
C ASN A 22 3.60 8.04 -32.26
N GLU A 23 2.76 8.99 -31.84
CA GLU A 23 2.86 10.38 -32.30
C GLU A 23 4.16 11.03 -31.83
N ALA A 24 4.53 10.86 -30.57
CA ALA A 24 5.81 11.33 -30.06
C ALA A 24 7.00 10.73 -30.84
N CYS A 25 6.98 9.40 -31.09
CA CYS A 25 8.00 8.77 -31.90
C CYS A 25 8.11 9.40 -33.29
N ARG A 26 6.99 9.68 -33.95
CA ARG A 26 7.00 10.34 -35.28
C ARG A 26 7.58 11.75 -35.22
N ASN A 27 7.25 12.51 -34.18
CA ASN A 27 7.79 13.86 -34.00
C ASN A 27 9.30 13.84 -33.78
N ASP A 28 9.82 12.78 -33.15
CA ASP A 28 11.25 12.57 -32.92
C ASP A 28 11.95 11.89 -34.12
N GLY A 29 11.25 11.65 -35.25
CA GLY A 29 11.79 10.97 -36.42
C GLY A 29 12.01 9.46 -36.21
N LEU A 30 11.39 8.86 -35.21
CA LEU A 30 11.47 7.44 -34.88
C LEU A 30 10.31 6.65 -35.51
N SER A 31 10.50 5.36 -35.70
CA SER A 31 9.43 4.48 -36.14
C SER A 31 8.39 4.30 -35.01
N PRO A 32 7.10 4.15 -35.38
CA PRO A 32 6.06 3.82 -34.38
C PRO A 32 6.42 2.56 -33.60
N LYS A 33 6.20 2.60 -32.30
CA LYS A 33 6.47 1.47 -31.39
C LYS A 33 5.35 0.44 -31.39
N TYR A 34 4.11 0.89 -31.47
CA TYR A 34 2.92 0.05 -31.39
C TYR A 34 2.28 -0.08 -32.78
N SER A 35 1.87 -1.29 -33.13
CA SER A 35 1.17 -1.53 -34.39
C SER A 35 -0.28 -1.01 -34.32
N ALA A 36 -0.87 -0.70 -35.47
CA ALA A 36 -2.26 -0.32 -35.55
C ALA A 36 -3.22 -1.45 -35.09
N SER A 37 -2.83 -2.71 -35.30
CA SER A 37 -3.59 -3.87 -34.83
C SER A 37 -3.54 -4.00 -33.31
N ASP A 38 -2.41 -3.71 -32.67
CA ASP A 38 -2.31 -3.76 -31.20
C ASP A 38 -3.17 -2.66 -30.56
N ILE A 39 -3.11 -1.45 -31.11
CA ILE A 39 -3.94 -0.32 -30.66
C ILE A 39 -5.44 -0.67 -30.81
N TYR A 40 -5.83 -1.20 -31.96
CA TYR A 40 -7.22 -1.60 -32.23
C TYR A 40 -7.69 -2.70 -31.27
N ASN A 41 -6.92 -3.76 -31.10
CA ASN A 41 -7.25 -4.87 -30.21
C ASN A 41 -7.35 -4.43 -28.74
N THR A 42 -6.50 -3.49 -28.32
CA THR A 42 -6.56 -2.89 -26.99
C THR A 42 -7.84 -2.08 -26.81
N ALA A 43 -8.16 -1.21 -27.77
CA ALA A 43 -9.38 -0.41 -27.72
C ALA A 43 -10.66 -1.27 -27.69
N MET A 44 -10.65 -2.39 -28.42
CA MET A 44 -11.78 -3.34 -28.45
C MET A 44 -11.83 -4.31 -27.26
N GLY A 45 -10.78 -4.36 -26.43
CA GLY A 45 -10.70 -5.29 -25.30
C GLY A 45 -10.77 -6.76 -25.71
N THR A 46 -10.24 -7.13 -26.88
CA THR A 46 -10.39 -8.48 -27.45
C THR A 46 -9.76 -9.57 -26.59
N ASN A 47 -8.65 -9.26 -25.91
CA ASN A 47 -7.99 -10.14 -24.96
C ASN A 47 -7.24 -9.30 -23.91
N PRO A 48 -7.80 -9.11 -22.72
CA PRO A 48 -7.21 -8.24 -21.70
C PRO A 48 -5.86 -8.73 -21.17
N TYR A 49 -5.55 -10.00 -21.34
CA TYR A 49 -4.24 -10.55 -20.93
C TYR A 49 -3.14 -10.28 -21.94
N ARG A 50 -3.50 -10.16 -23.21
CA ARG A 50 -2.57 -9.84 -24.28
C ARG A 50 -2.52 -8.33 -24.59
N TYR A 51 -3.65 -7.66 -24.43
CA TYR A 51 -3.83 -6.24 -24.71
C TYR A 51 -4.41 -5.55 -23.46
N PRO A 52 -3.62 -5.43 -22.37
CA PRO A 52 -4.11 -4.91 -21.13
C PRO A 52 -4.48 -3.41 -21.23
N ASN A 53 -5.54 -3.05 -20.57
CA ASN A 53 -5.96 -1.68 -20.33
C ASN A 53 -6.29 -1.55 -18.85
N ILE A 54 -5.32 -1.10 -18.05
CA ILE A 54 -5.40 -1.19 -16.60
C ILE A 54 -5.41 0.20 -15.98
N ASP A 55 -6.44 0.47 -15.20
CA ASP A 55 -6.51 1.61 -14.30
C ASP A 55 -6.14 1.17 -12.88
N PHE A 56 -4.92 1.47 -12.46
CA PHE A 56 -4.40 1.12 -11.16
C PHE A 56 -5.06 1.88 -10.00
N TYR A 57 -5.79 2.94 -10.28
CA TYR A 57 -6.54 3.68 -9.27
C TYR A 57 -8.04 3.32 -9.27
N SER A 58 -8.42 2.27 -9.98
CA SER A 58 -9.80 1.79 -10.01
C SER A 58 -10.21 1.09 -8.71
N SER A 59 -11.51 0.83 -8.60
CA SER A 59 -12.09 0.05 -7.50
C SER A 59 -11.67 -1.43 -7.50
N ASP A 60 -10.99 -1.90 -8.54
CA ASP A 60 -10.44 -3.26 -8.58
C ASP A 60 -9.23 -3.40 -7.67
N TYR A 61 -8.44 -2.34 -7.57
CA TYR A 61 -7.19 -2.31 -6.80
C TYR A 61 -7.32 -1.56 -5.47
N LEU A 62 -8.30 -0.67 -5.34
CA LEU A 62 -8.42 0.21 -4.19
C LEU A 62 -9.77 0.04 -3.47
N LYS A 63 -9.72 0.08 -2.15
CA LYS A 63 -10.91 0.16 -1.30
C LYS A 63 -11.52 1.55 -1.42
N LYS A 64 -12.83 1.65 -1.18
CA LYS A 64 -13.53 2.94 -1.14
C LYS A 64 -13.12 3.80 0.06
N ALA A 65 -12.67 3.16 1.13
CA ALA A 65 -12.29 3.82 2.37
C ALA A 65 -11.25 2.98 3.13
N TYR A 66 -10.49 3.65 3.98
CA TYR A 66 -9.64 3.01 4.98
C TYR A 66 -9.92 3.60 6.37
N TYR A 67 -9.52 2.87 7.41
CA TYR A 67 -9.88 3.19 8.78
C TYR A 67 -8.63 3.48 9.59
N ASN A 68 -8.77 4.41 10.53
CA ASN A 68 -7.83 4.61 11.60
C ASN A 68 -8.58 4.74 12.93
N ALA A 69 -7.96 4.25 13.99
CA ALA A 69 -8.48 4.37 15.35
C ALA A 69 -7.33 4.72 16.28
N ASP A 70 -7.56 5.73 17.09
CA ASP A 70 -6.64 6.20 18.12
C ASP A 70 -7.38 6.13 19.46
N VAL A 71 -6.77 5.45 20.41
CA VAL A 71 -7.30 5.34 21.78
C VAL A 71 -6.19 5.73 22.73
N THR A 72 -6.48 6.66 23.63
CA THR A 72 -5.54 7.07 24.66
C THR A 72 -6.25 7.05 26.01
N GLY A 73 -5.58 6.54 27.02
CA GLY A 73 -6.07 6.55 28.38
C GLY A 73 -4.95 6.86 29.36
N GLU A 74 -5.33 7.41 30.50
CA GLU A 74 -4.39 7.70 31.56
C GLU A 74 -4.98 7.37 32.94
N VAL A 75 -4.12 6.94 33.82
CA VAL A 75 -4.44 6.69 35.23
C VAL A 75 -3.35 7.35 36.05
N TYR A 76 -3.74 8.14 36.99
CA TYR A 76 -2.83 8.76 37.94
C TYR A 76 -3.44 8.78 39.33
N GLY A 77 -2.56 8.85 40.30
CA GLY A 77 -2.98 8.92 41.68
C GLY A 77 -1.77 8.95 42.63
N GLY A 78 -2.07 8.87 43.90
CA GLY A 78 -1.03 8.82 44.91
C GLY A 78 -1.49 9.29 46.29
N ASN A 79 -0.52 9.37 47.16
CA ASN A 79 -0.65 9.89 48.52
C ASN A 79 0.59 10.75 48.85
N ASP A 80 0.73 11.23 50.08
CA ASP A 80 1.85 12.10 50.50
C ASP A 80 3.25 11.50 50.27
N ARG A 81 3.35 10.17 50.07
CA ARG A 81 4.63 9.47 49.88
C ARG A 81 4.83 8.87 48.50
N THR A 82 3.76 8.63 47.78
CA THR A 82 3.83 7.93 46.49
C THR A 82 2.90 8.59 45.50
N HIS A 83 3.42 8.92 44.34
CA HIS A 83 2.67 9.41 43.18
C HIS A 83 2.94 8.48 41.98
N TYR A 84 1.90 8.18 41.26
CA TYR A 84 2.05 7.41 40.03
C TYR A 84 1.23 8.02 38.90
N TYR A 85 1.76 7.84 37.71
CA TYR A 85 1.12 8.19 36.46
C TYR A 85 1.34 7.07 35.46
N LEU A 86 0.29 6.61 34.81
CA LEU A 86 0.31 5.63 33.75
C LEU A 86 -0.46 6.19 32.55
N ASN A 87 0.17 6.21 31.40
CA ASN A 87 -0.45 6.54 30.14
C ASN A 87 -0.33 5.35 29.20
N PHE A 88 -1.41 5.05 28.49
CA PHE A 88 -1.41 4.07 27.40
C PHE A 88 -2.08 4.65 26.17
N GLY A 89 -1.57 4.26 25.01
CA GLY A 89 -2.10 4.66 23.72
C GLY A 89 -2.09 3.49 22.77
N MET A 90 -3.07 3.44 21.89
CA MET A 90 -3.15 2.50 20.78
C MET A 90 -3.54 3.25 19.53
N ASP A 91 -2.71 3.09 18.50
CA ASP A 91 -2.98 3.58 17.16
C ASP A 91 -3.18 2.38 16.24
N TYR A 92 -4.23 2.40 15.46
CA TYR A 92 -4.51 1.38 14.45
C TYR A 92 -4.86 2.05 13.12
N SER A 93 -4.29 1.56 12.04
CA SER A 93 -4.67 1.95 10.68
C SER A 93 -4.60 0.77 9.73
N ASN A 94 -5.53 0.68 8.78
CA ASN A 94 -5.45 -0.26 7.69
C ASN A 94 -5.09 0.46 6.38
N ASP A 95 -4.78 -0.33 5.34
CA ASP A 95 -4.39 0.20 4.03
C ASP A 95 -5.58 0.31 3.08
N LEU A 96 -5.44 1.19 2.09
CA LEU A 96 -6.38 1.41 1.01
C LEU A 96 -6.34 0.29 -0.05
N LEU A 97 -5.26 -0.49 -0.13
CA LEU A 97 -5.10 -1.55 -1.12
C LEU A 97 -6.10 -2.69 -0.89
N LYS A 98 -6.68 -3.20 -1.99
CA LYS A 98 -7.78 -4.17 -1.94
C LYS A 98 -7.36 -5.58 -2.37
N TYR A 99 -6.26 -5.73 -3.07
CA TYR A 99 -5.88 -6.99 -3.72
C TYR A 99 -4.84 -7.78 -2.92
N GLY A 100 -4.78 -9.08 -3.17
CA GLY A 100 -3.83 -10.01 -2.59
C GLY A 100 -3.75 -9.95 -1.07
N GLU A 101 -2.56 -10.11 -0.53
CA GLU A 101 -2.31 -9.99 0.92
C GLU A 101 -2.37 -8.54 1.42
N SER A 102 -2.14 -7.56 0.53
CA SER A 102 -2.24 -6.14 0.87
C SER A 102 -3.63 -5.72 1.34
N LYS A 103 -4.69 -6.47 0.99
CA LYS A 103 -6.05 -6.24 1.50
C LYS A 103 -6.14 -6.33 3.03
N ASN A 104 -5.25 -7.13 3.64
CA ASN A 104 -5.16 -7.36 5.07
C ASN A 104 -4.12 -6.47 5.75
N ALA A 105 -3.49 -5.56 5.00
CA ALA A 105 -2.44 -4.70 5.52
C ALA A 105 -2.97 -3.80 6.64
N TYR A 106 -2.23 -3.73 7.72
CA TYR A 106 -2.50 -2.87 8.87
C TYR A 106 -1.20 -2.45 9.56
N ASN A 107 -1.29 -1.36 10.26
CA ASN A 107 -0.29 -0.91 11.21
C ASN A 107 -0.96 -0.70 12.57
N MET A 108 -0.44 -1.36 13.59
CA MET A 108 -0.91 -1.21 14.97
C MET A 108 0.28 -0.86 15.85
N ARG A 109 0.15 0.23 16.57
CA ARG A 109 1.15 0.68 17.55
C ARG A 109 0.49 0.78 18.90
N PHE A 110 1.11 0.19 19.90
CA PHE A 110 0.71 0.28 21.28
C PHE A 110 1.86 0.86 22.10
N ASN A 111 1.59 1.86 22.91
CA ASN A 111 2.56 2.50 23.77
C ASN A 111 2.04 2.54 25.20
N VAL A 112 2.94 2.30 26.13
CA VAL A 112 2.69 2.44 27.58
C VAL A 112 3.83 3.25 28.18
N ARG A 113 3.48 4.23 29.00
CA ARG A 113 4.42 4.99 29.79
C ARG A 113 3.96 5.02 31.23
N GLY A 114 4.85 4.68 32.15
CA GLY A 114 4.60 4.74 33.57
C GLY A 114 5.67 5.55 34.30
N ASN A 115 5.24 6.39 35.24
CA ASN A 115 6.10 7.13 36.14
C ASN A 115 5.64 6.85 37.57
N VAL A 116 6.59 6.58 38.45
CA VAL A 116 6.33 6.39 39.90
C VAL A 116 7.36 7.17 40.68
N ASP A 117 6.90 8.05 41.53
CA ASP A 117 7.69 8.80 42.49
C ASP A 117 7.37 8.34 43.92
N MET A 118 8.37 7.97 44.70
CA MET A 118 8.21 7.49 46.06
C MET A 118 9.16 8.21 47.00
N THR A 119 8.66 8.70 48.12
CA THR A 119 9.47 9.18 49.24
C THR A 119 9.67 8.01 50.22
N LEU A 120 10.83 7.37 50.15
CA LEU A 120 11.19 6.21 50.96
C LEU A 120 11.57 6.59 52.38
N ALA A 121 12.23 7.73 52.51
CA ALA A 121 12.63 8.33 53.81
C ALA A 121 12.63 9.87 53.65
N SER A 122 12.76 10.61 54.74
CA SER A 122 12.85 12.09 54.71
C SER A 122 14.04 12.61 53.88
N TRP A 123 15.05 11.79 53.74
CA TRP A 123 16.27 12.09 52.98
C TRP A 123 16.38 11.28 51.66
N LEU A 124 15.41 10.40 51.34
CA LEU A 124 15.52 9.50 50.19
C LEU A 124 14.23 9.50 49.36
N ARG A 125 14.34 9.92 48.10
CA ARG A 125 13.31 9.81 47.09
C ARG A 125 13.73 8.86 45.96
N ALA A 126 12.83 8.02 45.50
CA ALA A 126 13.03 7.17 44.35
C ALA A 126 12.05 7.59 43.22
N THR A 127 12.55 7.73 42.01
CA THR A 127 11.76 8.01 40.81
C THR A 127 12.04 6.94 39.78
N THR A 128 10.98 6.35 39.25
CA THR A 128 11.06 5.36 38.20
C THR A 128 10.25 5.82 37.00
N ASN A 129 10.88 5.81 35.83
CA ASN A 129 10.23 6.10 34.55
C ASN A 129 10.41 4.91 33.63
N ALA A 130 9.34 4.39 33.08
CA ALA A 130 9.35 3.30 32.11
C ALA A 130 8.49 3.65 30.91
N ALA A 131 8.95 3.31 29.70
CA ALA A 131 8.19 3.45 28.49
C ALA A 131 8.43 2.25 27.58
N VAL A 132 7.37 1.72 27.03
CA VAL A 132 7.39 0.60 26.09
C VAL A 132 6.53 0.94 24.88
N VAL A 133 7.03 0.62 23.71
CA VAL A 133 6.29 0.74 22.44
C VAL A 133 6.35 -0.59 21.73
N PHE A 134 5.18 -1.09 21.39
CA PHE A 134 5.00 -2.26 20.53
C PHE A 134 4.46 -1.80 19.19
N THR A 135 5.07 -2.25 18.11
CA THR A 135 4.55 -2.04 16.76
C THR A 135 4.34 -3.40 16.11
N ASN A 136 3.14 -3.62 15.61
CA ASN A 136 2.81 -4.78 14.80
C ASN A 136 2.31 -4.29 13.45
N GLN A 137 3.02 -4.65 12.39
CA GLN A 137 2.73 -4.21 11.05
C GLN A 137 2.64 -5.41 10.12
N TYR A 138 1.58 -5.44 9.36
CA TYR A 138 1.42 -6.34 8.23
C TYR A 138 1.25 -5.49 6.96
N ALA A 139 2.14 -5.67 6.00
CA ALA A 139 2.14 -4.88 4.76
C ALA A 139 2.48 -5.76 3.57
N GLY A 140 1.97 -5.40 2.41
CA GLY A 140 2.38 -5.99 1.15
C GLY A 140 3.87 -5.74 0.89
N ARG A 141 4.52 -6.65 0.18
CA ARG A 141 5.96 -6.56 -0.12
C ARG A 141 6.29 -5.51 -1.19
N GLY A 142 5.33 -5.17 -2.04
CA GLY A 142 5.52 -4.22 -3.11
C GLY A 142 5.29 -2.77 -2.69
N ASN A 143 5.93 -1.84 -3.38
CA ASN A 143 5.63 -0.42 -3.27
C ASN A 143 4.60 -0.03 -4.34
N PHE A 144 3.33 -0.34 -4.12
CA PHE A 144 2.25 -0.02 -5.05
C PHE A 144 2.23 1.45 -5.46
N TRP A 145 2.28 2.36 -4.51
CA TRP A 145 2.14 3.79 -4.77
C TRP A 145 3.30 4.35 -5.59
N GLY A 146 4.52 3.93 -5.30
CA GLY A 146 5.68 4.31 -6.10
C GLY A 146 5.65 3.71 -7.51
N THR A 147 5.17 2.49 -7.63
CA THR A 147 5.10 1.79 -8.92
C THR A 147 3.90 2.27 -9.75
N ALA A 148 2.72 2.45 -9.15
CA ALA A 148 1.51 2.86 -9.86
C ALA A 148 1.66 4.21 -10.57
N SER A 149 2.43 5.14 -9.99
CA SER A 149 2.69 6.45 -10.60
C SER A 149 3.52 6.38 -11.89
N THR A 150 4.25 5.29 -12.11
CA THR A 150 5.15 5.11 -13.25
C THR A 150 4.71 4.01 -14.22
N LEU A 151 3.76 3.17 -13.81
CA LEU A 151 3.23 2.10 -14.65
C LEU A 151 2.45 2.67 -15.83
N ARG A 152 2.60 2.01 -16.97
CA ARG A 152 1.85 2.33 -18.18
C ARG A 152 0.61 1.44 -18.26
N PRO A 153 -0.52 1.97 -18.72
CA PRO A 153 -1.79 1.21 -18.72
C PRO A 153 -1.76 -0.03 -19.61
N ASN A 154 -0.88 -0.06 -20.60
CA ASN A 154 -0.70 -1.17 -21.53
C ASN A 154 0.38 -2.17 -21.11
N TRP A 155 0.96 -2.02 -19.94
CA TRP A 155 1.90 -3.01 -19.44
C TRP A 155 1.19 -4.22 -18.84
N PHE A 156 1.78 -5.38 -19.02
CA PHE A 156 1.46 -6.53 -18.20
C PHE A 156 1.78 -6.16 -16.77
N ALA A 157 0.74 -5.91 -16.05
CA ALA A 157 0.91 -5.46 -14.72
C ALA A 157 1.26 -6.62 -13.81
N PRO A 158 2.17 -6.38 -12.89
CA PRO A 158 2.34 -7.22 -11.73
C PRO A 158 1.05 -7.33 -10.89
N LEU A 159 -0.03 -6.70 -11.30
CA LEU A 159 -1.36 -6.71 -10.66
C LEU A 159 -2.32 -7.72 -11.29
N LEU A 160 -1.96 -8.37 -12.41
CA LEU A 160 -2.78 -9.45 -12.94
C LEU A 160 -2.80 -10.62 -11.96
N PRO A 161 -3.97 -11.11 -11.57
CA PRO A 161 -4.06 -12.28 -10.72
C PRO A 161 -3.36 -13.48 -11.37
N ILE A 162 -2.57 -14.21 -10.59
CA ILE A 162 -1.83 -15.38 -11.07
C ILE A 162 -2.75 -16.49 -11.58
N ASP A 163 -3.91 -16.65 -10.96
CA ASP A 163 -4.92 -17.62 -11.34
C ASP A 163 -5.51 -17.36 -12.72
N MET A 164 -5.33 -16.15 -13.25
CA MET A 164 -5.73 -15.78 -14.61
C MET A 164 -4.59 -15.88 -15.63
N MET A 165 -3.37 -16.16 -15.17
CA MET A 165 -2.20 -16.32 -16.03
C MET A 165 -1.99 -17.81 -16.34
N ASP A 166 -1.64 -18.12 -17.58
CA ASP A 166 -1.24 -19.48 -17.94
C ASP A 166 0.20 -19.71 -17.47
N THR A 167 0.32 -20.25 -16.25
CA THR A 167 1.61 -20.53 -15.63
C THR A 167 2.35 -21.70 -16.27
N SER A 168 1.76 -22.41 -17.22
CA SER A 168 2.45 -23.45 -18.00
C SER A 168 3.37 -22.87 -19.08
N VAL A 169 3.15 -21.60 -19.44
CA VAL A 169 3.95 -20.89 -20.45
C VAL A 169 5.27 -20.44 -19.84
N ALA A 170 6.39 -20.86 -20.42
CA ALA A 170 7.72 -20.57 -19.89
C ALA A 170 8.01 -19.06 -19.69
N GLN A 171 7.54 -18.19 -20.61
CA GLN A 171 7.69 -16.74 -20.50
C GLN A 171 6.96 -16.17 -19.30
N ILE A 172 5.79 -16.68 -18.97
CA ILE A 172 5.02 -16.25 -17.80
C ILE A 172 5.72 -16.72 -16.53
N GLN A 173 6.22 -17.95 -16.49
CA GLN A 173 7.01 -18.46 -15.38
C GLN A 173 8.28 -17.64 -15.15
N GLU A 174 9.00 -17.30 -16.19
CA GLU A 174 10.18 -16.45 -16.14
C GLU A 174 9.82 -15.06 -15.62
N TYR A 175 8.74 -14.47 -16.11
CA TYR A 175 8.24 -13.18 -15.65
C TYR A 175 7.90 -13.20 -14.16
N ILE A 176 7.19 -14.22 -13.70
CA ILE A 176 6.84 -14.38 -12.28
C ILE A 176 8.08 -14.52 -11.41
N THR A 177 9.05 -15.33 -11.85
CA THR A 177 10.27 -15.63 -11.08
C THR A 177 11.20 -14.43 -10.98
N ASN A 178 11.35 -13.68 -12.07
CA ASN A 178 12.30 -12.58 -12.17
C ASN A 178 11.69 -11.20 -11.93
N SER A 179 10.38 -11.12 -11.73
CA SER A 179 9.71 -9.86 -11.49
C SER A 179 10.07 -9.30 -10.11
N ASN A 180 10.72 -8.14 -10.11
CA ASN A 180 10.89 -7.33 -8.91
C ASN A 180 9.60 -6.63 -8.48
N HIS A 181 8.52 -6.83 -9.21
CA HIS A 181 7.22 -6.24 -9.01
C HIS A 181 6.30 -7.17 -8.23
N LEU A 182 6.82 -7.84 -7.23
CA LEU A 182 6.03 -8.66 -6.33
C LEU A 182 5.08 -7.77 -5.56
N ILE A 183 3.87 -7.69 -6.03
CA ILE A 183 2.77 -7.07 -5.30
C ILE A 183 2.23 -8.16 -4.40
N ASP A 184 2.19 -7.89 -3.10
CA ASP A 184 1.69 -8.77 -2.04
C ASP A 184 2.48 -10.07 -1.79
N GLY A 185 3.62 -10.25 -2.44
CA GLY A 185 4.49 -11.41 -2.22
C GLY A 185 4.01 -12.72 -2.84
N LYS A 186 3.08 -12.66 -3.78
CA LYS A 186 2.61 -13.86 -4.50
C LYS A 186 3.32 -14.08 -5.83
N TYR A 187 3.96 -13.03 -6.34
CA TYR A 187 4.65 -13.06 -7.63
C TYR A 187 6.01 -12.45 -7.55
#